data_47eba2b76e5308b24c617cdd363d5e96
#
_entry.id   47eba2b76e5308b24c617cdd363d5e96
#
_cell.length_a   1.000
_cell.length_b   1.000
_cell.length_c   1.000
_cell.angle_alpha   90.00
_cell.angle_beta   90.00
_cell.angle_gamma   90.00
#
_symmetry.space_group_name_H-M   'P 1'
#
loop_
_entity.id
_entity.type
_entity.pdbx_description
1 polymer ?
#
loop_
_entity_poly.entity_id
_entity_poly.type
_entity_poly.pdbx_seq_one_letter_code
_entity_poly.pdbx_strand_id
1 'polypeptide(L)'
;KDGADVILEIVVPASVTNELSAVDCQTLLNKPDIIAIYGSNQHSGDAMVTGDENLNKFGTGDDQVIGIAFDSGKVIKDAVKNGKFIGAITQAPVAMGEAVVQLCVNAANGEEVADVDTGCQWYTAENMDSEEISQNLYD
;
A
#
# COMPACT_ATOMS: atom_id res chain seq x y z
N LYS A 1 5.55 -21.05 5.19
CA LYS A 1 5.07 -21.32 6.59
C LYS A 1 5.90 -22.43 7.22
N ASP A 2 7.19 -22.32 7.14
CA ASP A 2 8.09 -23.43 7.44
C ASP A 2 8.78 -23.24 8.79
N GLY A 3 7.97 -22.98 9.84
CA GLY A 3 8.44 -22.98 11.23
C GLY A 3 9.14 -21.68 11.70
N ALA A 4 9.08 -20.61 10.94
CA ALA A 4 9.55 -19.31 11.43
C ALA A 4 8.51 -18.71 12.40
N ASP A 5 8.94 -18.39 13.61
CA ASP A 5 8.12 -17.64 14.58
C ASP A 5 8.07 -16.17 14.14
N VAL A 6 7.02 -15.81 13.41
CA VAL A 6 6.75 -14.41 13.01
C VAL A 6 5.70 -13.82 13.95
N ILE A 7 6.05 -12.73 14.61
CA ILE A 7 5.14 -11.97 15.47
C ILE A 7 4.54 -10.84 14.62
N LEU A 8 3.21 -10.80 14.51
CA LEU A 8 2.48 -9.71 13.88
C LEU A 8 2.11 -8.66 14.94
N GLU A 9 2.59 -7.45 14.78
CA GLU A 9 2.17 -6.28 15.55
C GLU A 9 1.29 -5.38 14.70
N ILE A 10 0.15 -4.94 15.23
CA ILE A 10 -0.76 -4.01 14.56
C ILE A 10 -0.72 -2.68 15.31
N VAL A 11 -0.35 -1.62 14.61
CA VAL A 11 -0.36 -0.26 15.13
C VAL A 11 -1.49 0.51 14.45
N VAL A 12 -2.38 1.07 15.26
CA VAL A 12 -3.46 1.95 14.81
C VAL A 12 -3.16 3.33 15.38
N PRO A 13 -2.88 4.34 14.53
CA PRO A 13 -2.60 5.70 15.00
C PRO A 13 -3.76 6.27 15.83
N ALA A 14 -3.44 6.97 16.89
CA ALA A 14 -4.44 7.62 17.75
C ALA A 14 -5.20 8.75 17.02
N SER A 15 -4.61 9.28 15.94
CA SER A 15 -5.21 10.29 15.07
C SER A 15 -4.66 10.09 13.66
N VAL A 16 -5.53 10.28 12.66
CA VAL A 16 -5.18 10.11 11.23
C VAL A 16 -4.53 11.41 10.71
N THR A 17 -3.35 11.74 11.23
CA THR A 17 -2.50 12.78 10.66
C THR A 17 -1.19 12.16 10.18
N ASN A 18 -0.63 12.72 9.11
CA ASN A 18 0.60 12.18 8.53
C ASN A 18 1.77 12.21 9.53
N GLU A 19 1.85 13.28 10.33
CA GLU A 19 2.91 13.47 11.32
C GLU A 19 2.86 12.39 12.41
N LEU A 20 1.68 12.10 12.97
CA LEU A 20 1.54 11.10 14.04
C LEU A 20 1.77 9.69 13.50
N SER A 21 1.25 9.38 12.32
CA SER A 21 1.47 8.09 11.67
C SER A 21 2.95 7.89 11.28
N ALA A 22 3.65 8.95 10.90
CA ALA A 22 5.09 8.92 10.64
C ALA A 22 5.91 8.65 11.92
N VAL A 23 5.50 9.21 13.07
CA VAL A 23 6.13 8.93 14.39
C VAL A 23 5.91 7.47 14.80
N ASP A 24 4.72 6.92 14.55
CA ASP A 24 4.46 5.49 14.79
C ASP A 24 5.36 4.61 13.92
N CYS A 25 5.53 4.94 12.64
CA CYS A 25 6.46 4.25 11.76
C CYS A 25 7.91 4.35 12.24
N GLN A 26 8.38 5.54 12.66
CA GLN A 26 9.72 5.71 13.25
C GLN A 26 9.92 4.83 14.48
N THR A 27 8.89 4.72 15.31
CA THR A 27 8.92 3.88 16.51
C THR A 27 9.09 2.41 16.14
N LEU A 28 8.36 1.93 15.12
CA LEU A 28 8.50 0.58 14.60
C LEU A 28 9.90 0.36 14.01
N LEU A 29 10.37 1.26 13.14
CA LEU A 29 11.68 1.16 12.50
C LEU A 29 12.86 1.15 13.50
N ASN A 30 12.66 1.65 14.72
CA ASN A 30 13.70 1.63 15.76
C ASN A 30 13.68 0.36 16.62
N LYS A 31 12.75 -0.57 16.39
CA LYS A 31 12.79 -1.88 17.06
C LYS A 31 13.90 -2.74 16.46
N PRO A 32 14.66 -3.47 17.28
CA PRO A 32 15.82 -4.24 16.81
C PRO A 32 15.45 -5.52 16.02
N ASP A 33 14.21 -5.98 16.15
CA ASP A 33 13.71 -7.24 15.61
C ASP A 33 12.66 -7.05 14.50
N ILE A 34 12.44 -5.81 14.08
CA ILE A 34 11.52 -5.53 12.96
C ILE A 34 12.15 -5.97 11.63
N ILE A 35 11.41 -6.77 10.87
CA ILE A 35 11.86 -7.28 9.57
C ILE A 35 11.08 -6.69 8.39
N ALA A 36 9.80 -6.33 8.62
CA ALA A 36 8.96 -5.76 7.58
C ALA A 36 7.89 -4.84 8.19
N ILE A 37 7.46 -3.85 7.44
CA ILE A 37 6.31 -2.99 7.75
C ILE A 37 5.40 -2.93 6.53
N TYR A 38 4.10 -3.08 6.77
CA TYR A 38 3.06 -2.98 5.77
C TYR A 38 2.11 -1.82 6.07
N GLY A 39 2.00 -0.89 5.14
CA GLY A 39 1.01 0.19 5.16
C GLY A 39 -0.27 -0.26 4.47
N SER A 40 -1.38 -0.32 5.19
CA SER A 40 -2.63 -0.93 4.73
C SER A 40 -3.51 -0.03 3.84
N ASN A 41 -3.10 1.20 3.58
CA ASN A 41 -3.76 2.15 2.69
C ASN A 41 -2.80 3.26 2.27
N GLN A 42 -3.23 4.17 1.37
CA GLN A 42 -2.44 5.31 0.89
C GLN A 42 -1.82 6.13 2.05
N HIS A 43 -2.63 6.49 3.04
CA HIS A 43 -2.17 7.32 4.16
C HIS A 43 -1.04 6.66 4.96
N SER A 44 -1.19 5.37 5.29
CA SER A 44 -0.14 4.65 6.03
C SER A 44 1.12 4.43 5.19
N GLY A 45 0.99 4.20 3.88
CA GLY A 45 2.11 4.14 2.96
C GLY A 45 2.89 5.45 2.88
N ASP A 46 2.20 6.59 2.74
CA ASP A 46 2.81 7.93 2.73
C ASP A 46 3.51 8.23 4.07
N ALA A 47 2.87 7.87 5.19
CA ALA A 47 3.44 8.03 6.52
C ALA A 47 4.71 7.17 6.74
N MET A 48 4.76 5.96 6.16
CA MET A 48 5.97 5.13 6.18
C MET A 48 7.14 5.82 5.46
N VAL A 49 6.90 6.41 4.29
CA VAL A 49 7.94 7.16 3.56
C VAL A 49 8.42 8.35 4.38
N THR A 50 7.50 9.12 4.95
CA THR A 50 7.82 10.28 5.80
C THR A 50 8.59 9.87 7.06
N GLY A 51 8.18 8.78 7.72
CA GLY A 51 8.84 8.25 8.91
C GLY A 51 10.25 7.75 8.67
N ASP A 52 10.53 7.28 7.45
CA ASP A 52 11.86 6.79 7.05
C ASP A 52 12.77 7.88 6.48
N GLU A 53 12.30 9.10 6.26
CA GLU A 53 13.02 10.15 5.52
C GLU A 53 14.45 10.40 6.06
N ASN A 54 14.62 10.38 7.38
CA ASN A 54 15.91 10.59 8.04
C ASN A 54 16.59 9.28 8.51
N LEU A 55 15.87 8.16 8.48
CA LEU A 55 16.37 6.87 8.97
C LEU A 55 16.99 6.02 7.87
N ASN A 56 16.45 6.09 6.66
CA ASN A 56 16.85 5.29 5.49
C ASN A 56 16.94 3.78 5.80
N LYS A 57 15.97 3.28 6.55
CA LYS A 57 15.91 1.88 6.99
C LYS A 57 15.14 0.97 6.04
N PHE A 58 14.25 1.52 5.19
CA PHE A 58 13.56 0.71 4.20
C PHE A 58 14.46 0.34 3.03
N GLY A 59 14.35 -0.91 2.61
CA GLY A 59 15.07 -1.46 1.46
C GLY A 59 15.16 -2.98 1.52
N THR A 60 16.13 -3.54 0.78
CA THR A 60 16.35 -5.00 0.65
C THR A 60 17.73 -5.46 1.10
N GLY A 61 18.54 -4.59 1.71
CA GLY A 61 19.84 -4.94 2.28
C GLY A 61 19.71 -5.70 3.61
N ASP A 62 20.79 -6.31 4.06
CA ASP A 62 20.82 -7.20 5.23
C ASP A 62 20.36 -6.52 6.54
N ASP A 63 20.62 -5.21 6.69
CA ASP A 63 20.24 -4.43 7.86
C ASP A 63 19.01 -3.54 7.60
N GLN A 64 18.28 -3.77 6.50
CA GLN A 64 17.13 -2.98 6.11
C GLN A 64 15.81 -3.68 6.42
N VAL A 65 14.77 -2.88 6.58
CA VAL A 65 13.40 -3.32 6.83
C VAL A 65 12.63 -3.36 5.51
N ILE A 66 11.94 -4.44 5.25
CA ILE A 66 11.11 -4.58 4.05
C ILE A 66 9.90 -3.67 4.17
N GLY A 67 9.77 -2.72 3.24
CA GLY A 67 8.59 -1.86 3.11
C GLY A 67 7.62 -2.39 2.06
N ILE A 68 6.35 -2.47 2.43
CA ILE A 68 5.24 -2.82 1.52
C ILE A 68 4.09 -1.85 1.79
N ALA A 69 3.41 -1.41 0.73
CA ALA A 69 2.28 -0.50 0.86
C ALA A 69 1.03 -1.00 0.12
N PHE A 70 -0.06 -0.31 0.35
CA PHE A 70 -1.32 -0.44 -0.38
C PHE A 70 -1.68 0.91 -1.00
N ASP A 71 -2.27 0.89 -2.19
CA ASP A 71 -2.55 2.03 -3.06
C ASP A 71 -1.33 2.49 -3.88
N SER A 72 -1.54 3.46 -4.77
CA SER A 72 -0.56 3.82 -5.79
C SER A 72 -0.37 5.33 -6.00
N GLY A 73 -0.63 6.14 -4.98
CA GLY A 73 -0.33 7.56 -5.04
C GLY A 73 1.16 7.83 -5.26
N LYS A 74 1.47 9.03 -5.74
CA LYS A 74 2.82 9.41 -6.17
C LYS A 74 3.92 9.05 -5.17
N VAL A 75 3.71 9.28 -3.88
CA VAL A 75 4.72 9.02 -2.83
C VAL A 75 5.07 7.52 -2.75
N ILE A 76 4.06 6.65 -2.78
CA ILE A 76 4.25 5.19 -2.77
C ILE A 76 4.92 4.73 -4.06
N LYS A 77 4.48 5.21 -5.24
CA LYS A 77 5.10 4.87 -6.52
C LYS A 77 6.58 5.24 -6.55
N ASP A 78 6.93 6.44 -6.08
CA ASP A 78 8.31 6.89 -6.00
C ASP A 78 9.13 6.01 -5.03
N ALA A 79 8.55 5.60 -3.89
CA ALA A 79 9.22 4.70 -2.94
C ALA A 79 9.48 3.31 -3.53
N VAL A 80 8.53 2.76 -4.31
CA VAL A 80 8.71 1.50 -5.05
C VAL A 80 9.78 1.66 -6.13
N LYS A 81 9.68 2.71 -6.95
CA LYS A 81 10.61 2.96 -8.06
C LYS A 81 12.06 3.14 -7.59
N ASN A 82 12.24 3.75 -6.42
CA ASN A 82 13.56 4.00 -5.83
C ASN A 82 14.06 2.85 -4.93
N GLY A 83 13.33 1.74 -4.83
CA GLY A 83 13.73 0.55 -4.06
C GLY A 83 13.61 0.69 -2.55
N LYS A 84 12.95 1.74 -2.03
CA LYS A 84 12.59 1.84 -0.61
C LYS A 84 11.56 0.78 -0.24
N PHE A 85 10.52 0.64 -1.06
CA PHE A 85 9.55 -0.45 -0.93
C PHE A 85 9.80 -1.51 -1.99
N ILE A 86 9.65 -2.77 -1.62
CA ILE A 86 9.79 -3.88 -2.59
C ILE A 86 8.63 -3.92 -3.59
N GLY A 87 7.52 -3.29 -3.25
CA GLY A 87 6.33 -3.17 -4.07
C GLY A 87 5.15 -2.67 -3.26
N ALA A 88 4.03 -2.53 -3.93
CA ALA A 88 2.76 -2.21 -3.29
C ALA A 88 1.59 -2.85 -4.05
N ILE A 89 0.41 -2.81 -3.46
CA ILE A 89 -0.81 -3.33 -4.06
C ILE A 89 -1.63 -2.14 -4.55
N THR A 90 -2.00 -2.12 -5.83
CA THR A 90 -2.98 -1.17 -6.36
C THR A 90 -4.34 -1.81 -6.53
N GLN A 91 -5.40 -1.06 -6.28
CA GLN A 91 -6.77 -1.41 -6.63
C GLN A 91 -6.99 -1.18 -8.15
N ALA A 92 -8.18 -1.47 -8.64
CA ALA A 92 -8.58 -1.22 -10.02
C ALA A 92 -9.59 -0.05 -10.11
N PRO A 93 -9.17 1.22 -9.95
CA PRO A 93 -10.07 2.36 -9.82
C PRO A 93 -10.96 2.58 -11.06
N VAL A 94 -10.47 2.26 -12.25
CA VAL A 94 -11.26 2.35 -13.48
C VAL A 94 -12.39 1.31 -13.46
N ALA A 95 -12.07 0.05 -13.19
CA ALA A 95 -13.06 -1.02 -13.09
C ALA A 95 -14.07 -0.77 -11.95
N MET A 96 -13.63 -0.21 -10.84
CA MET A 96 -14.53 0.21 -9.73
C MET A 96 -15.50 1.28 -10.21
N GLY A 97 -15.04 2.30 -10.94
CA GLY A 97 -15.89 3.35 -11.51
C GLY A 97 -16.91 2.80 -12.51
N GLU A 98 -16.50 1.93 -13.42
CA GLU A 98 -17.39 1.27 -14.39
C GLU A 98 -18.45 0.40 -13.69
N ALA A 99 -18.05 -0.41 -12.72
CA ALA A 99 -18.96 -1.25 -11.95
C ALA A 99 -20.00 -0.41 -11.19
N VAL A 100 -19.59 0.67 -10.53
CA VAL A 100 -20.51 1.56 -9.80
C VAL A 100 -21.55 2.16 -10.73
N VAL A 101 -21.16 2.65 -11.90
CA VAL A 101 -22.11 3.21 -12.89
C VAL A 101 -23.13 2.15 -13.31
N GLN A 102 -22.66 0.95 -13.65
CA GLN A 102 -23.56 -0.14 -14.05
C GLN A 102 -24.52 -0.55 -12.93
N LEU A 103 -24.03 -0.68 -11.70
CA LEU A 103 -24.86 -1.01 -10.54
C LEU A 103 -25.92 0.06 -10.27
N CYS A 104 -25.57 1.34 -10.42
CA CYS A 104 -26.52 2.45 -10.28
C CYS A 104 -27.63 2.39 -11.34
N VAL A 105 -27.28 2.08 -12.59
CA VAL A 105 -28.27 1.93 -13.69
C VAL A 105 -29.19 0.75 -13.42
N ASN A 106 -28.65 -0.40 -13.03
CA ASN A 106 -29.43 -1.58 -12.70
C ASN A 106 -30.42 -1.31 -11.55
N ALA A 107 -29.92 -0.69 -10.46
CA ALA A 107 -30.75 -0.33 -9.32
C ALA A 107 -31.87 0.66 -9.70
N ALA A 108 -31.60 1.66 -10.56
CA ALA A 108 -32.59 2.60 -11.04
C ALA A 108 -33.66 1.94 -11.89
N ASN A 109 -33.33 0.85 -12.58
CA ASN A 109 -34.29 0.04 -13.35
C ASN A 109 -35.07 -0.98 -12.49
N GLY A 110 -34.79 -1.09 -11.21
CA GLY A 110 -35.39 -2.07 -10.30
C GLY A 110 -34.81 -3.49 -10.47
N GLU A 111 -33.63 -3.60 -11.09
CA GLU A 111 -32.93 -4.86 -11.23
C GLU A 111 -32.15 -5.21 -9.95
N GLU A 112 -31.91 -6.50 -9.72
CA GLU A 112 -31.11 -6.95 -8.60
C GLU A 112 -29.64 -6.53 -8.78
N VAL A 113 -29.03 -6.03 -7.72
CA VAL A 113 -27.61 -5.67 -7.68
C VAL A 113 -26.87 -6.55 -6.68
N ALA A 114 -25.64 -6.90 -6.98
CA ALA A 114 -24.77 -7.73 -6.14
C ALA A 114 -23.38 -7.10 -6.04
N ASP A 115 -22.61 -7.59 -5.07
CA ASP A 115 -21.21 -7.19 -4.91
C ASP A 115 -20.39 -7.56 -6.15
N VAL A 116 -19.47 -6.67 -6.55
CA VAL A 116 -18.57 -6.86 -7.68
C VAL A 116 -17.14 -6.82 -7.16
N ASP A 117 -16.40 -7.91 -7.31
CA ASP A 117 -14.97 -7.94 -7.06
C ASP A 117 -14.23 -7.34 -8.27
N THR A 118 -13.60 -6.19 -8.08
CA THR A 118 -12.82 -5.52 -9.12
C THR A 118 -11.33 -5.89 -9.07
N GLY A 119 -10.93 -6.70 -8.08
CA GLY A 119 -9.57 -7.17 -7.91
C GLY A 119 -8.58 -6.13 -7.42
N CYS A 120 -7.35 -6.58 -7.30
CA CYS A 120 -6.17 -5.76 -7.00
C CYS A 120 -4.92 -6.38 -7.66
N GLN A 121 -3.86 -5.59 -7.81
CA GLN A 121 -2.64 -6.03 -8.48
C GLN A 121 -1.40 -5.65 -7.66
N TRP A 122 -0.44 -6.57 -7.61
CA TRP A 122 0.89 -6.31 -7.05
C TRP A 122 1.75 -5.58 -8.08
N TYR A 123 2.33 -4.45 -7.71
CA TYR A 123 3.27 -3.74 -8.54
C TYR A 123 4.62 -3.53 -7.87
N THR A 124 5.67 -3.53 -8.68
CA THR A 124 7.07 -3.36 -8.31
C THR A 124 7.73 -2.38 -9.28
N ALA A 125 8.97 -1.99 -9.01
CA ALA A 125 9.74 -1.16 -9.93
C ALA A 125 9.92 -1.79 -11.33
N GLU A 126 9.81 -3.14 -11.44
CA GLU A 126 10.02 -3.86 -12.69
C GLU A 126 8.76 -3.89 -13.58
N ASN A 127 7.56 -3.92 -12.96
CA ASN A 127 6.31 -4.11 -13.71
C ASN A 127 5.37 -2.89 -13.72
N MET A 128 5.64 -1.86 -12.93
CA MET A 128 4.75 -0.71 -12.76
C MET A 128 4.48 0.07 -14.06
N ASP A 129 5.39 0.02 -15.02
CA ASP A 129 5.27 0.69 -16.30
C ASP A 129 4.61 -0.21 -17.39
N SER A 130 4.21 -1.45 -17.06
CA SER A 130 3.48 -2.31 -17.99
C SER A 130 2.07 -1.76 -18.26
N GLU A 131 1.52 -2.03 -19.45
CA GLU A 131 0.18 -1.57 -19.82
C GLU A 131 -0.90 -2.05 -18.84
N GLU A 132 -0.77 -3.28 -18.36
CA GLU A 132 -1.72 -3.90 -17.42
C GLU A 132 -1.74 -3.19 -16.05
N ILE A 133 -0.57 -2.83 -15.52
CA ILE A 133 -0.43 -2.24 -14.18
C ILE A 133 -0.63 -0.71 -14.23
N SER A 134 0.00 -0.04 -15.19
CA SER A 134 0.05 1.43 -15.25
C SER A 134 -1.33 2.10 -15.35
N GLN A 135 -2.31 1.44 -15.98
CA GLN A 135 -3.69 1.95 -16.07
C GLN A 135 -4.40 2.04 -14.70
N ASN A 136 -3.92 1.30 -13.70
CA ASN A 136 -4.47 1.29 -12.33
C ASN A 136 -3.63 2.10 -11.34
N LEU A 137 -2.52 2.70 -11.80
CA LEU A 137 -1.71 3.61 -10.98
C LEU A 137 -2.20 5.05 -11.17
N TYR A 138 -2.36 5.77 -10.06
CA TYR A 138 -2.85 7.16 -10.05
C TYR A 138 -1.89 8.09 -9.29
N ASP A 139 -2.12 9.40 -9.36
CA ASP A 139 -1.37 10.45 -8.63
C ASP A 139 -2.25 11.12 -7.58
#